data_ee0dbbd9e371e9e6b6e477d38e917146
#
_entry.id   ee0dbbd9e371e9e6b6e477d38e917146
#
_cell.length_a   1.000
_cell.length_b   1.000
_cell.length_c   1.000
_cell.angle_alpha   90.00
_cell.angle_beta   90.00
_cell.angle_gamma   90.00
#
_symmetry.space_group_name_H-M   'P 1'
#
loop_
_entity.id
_entity.type
_entity.pdbx_description
1 polymer ?
#
loop_
_entity_poly.entity_id
_entity_poly.type
_entity_poly.pdbx_seq_one_letter_code
_entity_poly.pdbx_strand_id
1 'polypeptide(L)'
;MKVCYGRKVHDVLDAALAVLGGVDAERKSLDQKMKDGIITQKRYGETVTELQRRRDRAVIDANLAIEEIRREHEAAVTAWDTLDGSKIDHDDAELLRLCDRMSSQQYQALCDKHRENATMAKLLADYAERHSDLGLAADRPIDAKTRLTNFDTFCATASRAVKNPNTLQAALFLDGRGDLPGTNYSYGSDSES
;
A
#
# COMPACT_ATOMS: atom_id res chain seq x y z
N MET A 1 5.93 -16.92 0.33
CA MET A 1 4.70 -16.37 -0.31
C MET A 1 4.77 -14.85 -0.29
N LYS A 2 4.67 -14.21 -1.46
CA LYS A 2 4.71 -12.75 -1.58
C LYS A 2 3.39 -12.14 -1.12
N VAL A 3 3.44 -11.19 -0.20
CA VAL A 3 2.27 -10.50 0.34
C VAL A 3 2.16 -9.13 -0.29
N CYS A 4 1.02 -8.81 -0.92
CA CYS A 4 0.73 -7.50 -1.48
C CYS A 4 -0.10 -6.67 -0.50
N TYR A 5 0.54 -5.75 0.19
CA TYR A 5 -0.10 -4.91 1.21
C TYR A 5 -1.07 -3.89 0.62
N GLY A 6 -0.78 -3.38 -0.57
CA GLY A 6 -1.71 -2.50 -1.29
C GLY A 6 -3.05 -3.19 -1.55
N ARG A 7 -3.02 -4.47 -1.95
CA ARG A 7 -4.24 -5.25 -2.17
C ARG A 7 -5.03 -5.47 -0.88
N LYS A 8 -4.35 -5.79 0.23
CA LYS A 8 -5.03 -5.90 1.53
C LYS A 8 -5.81 -4.63 1.91
N VAL A 9 -5.22 -3.45 1.67
CA VAL A 9 -5.91 -2.17 1.92
C VAL A 9 -7.12 -2.01 1.01
N HIS A 10 -7.01 -2.36 -0.28
CA HIS A 10 -8.15 -2.30 -1.20
C HIS A 10 -9.28 -3.25 -0.80
N ASP A 11 -8.97 -4.47 -0.36
CA ASP A 11 -9.98 -5.43 0.11
C ASP A 11 -10.75 -4.88 1.33
N VAL A 12 -10.06 -4.21 2.26
CA VAL A 12 -10.68 -3.51 3.40
C VAL A 12 -11.59 -2.38 2.94
N LEU A 13 -11.13 -1.58 1.95
CA LEU A 13 -11.93 -0.50 1.39
C LEU A 13 -13.20 -1.00 0.73
N ASP A 14 -13.11 -2.04 -0.09
CA ASP A 14 -14.25 -2.62 -0.80
C ASP A 14 -15.30 -3.13 0.18
N ALA A 15 -14.86 -3.83 1.23
CA ALA A 15 -15.75 -4.30 2.29
C ALA A 15 -16.44 -3.13 3.03
N ALA A 16 -15.70 -2.10 3.39
CA ALA A 16 -16.26 -0.93 4.07
C ALA A 16 -17.24 -0.16 3.18
N LEU A 17 -16.89 0.08 1.90
CA LEU A 17 -17.74 0.79 0.95
C LEU A 17 -19.03 0.03 0.65
N ALA A 18 -19.00 -1.30 0.61
CA ALA A 18 -20.22 -2.12 0.47
C ALA A 18 -21.18 -1.90 1.67
N VAL A 19 -20.67 -1.87 2.90
CA VAL A 19 -21.48 -1.58 4.09
C VAL A 19 -22.03 -0.15 4.05
N LEU A 20 -21.20 0.84 3.72
CA LEU A 20 -21.61 2.25 3.65
C LEU A 20 -22.68 2.46 2.56
N GLY A 21 -22.52 1.85 1.39
CA GLY A 21 -23.52 1.88 0.30
C GLY A 21 -24.84 1.25 0.72
N GLY A 22 -24.81 0.13 1.45
CA GLY A 22 -26.01 -0.50 2.02
C GLY A 22 -26.73 0.40 3.02
N VAL A 23 -25.98 1.04 3.94
CA VAL A 23 -26.54 2.01 4.91
C VAL A 23 -27.20 3.19 4.19
N ASP A 24 -26.56 3.75 3.16
CA ASP A 24 -27.10 4.87 2.40
C ASP A 24 -28.38 4.48 1.63
N ALA A 25 -28.44 3.26 1.10
CA ALA A 25 -29.64 2.73 0.43
C ALA A 25 -30.81 2.53 1.42
N GLU A 26 -30.54 1.93 2.60
CA GLU A 26 -31.51 1.77 3.67
C GLU A 26 -32.02 3.14 4.16
N ARG A 27 -31.13 4.12 4.27
CA ARG A 27 -31.50 5.49 4.66
C ARG A 27 -32.46 6.13 3.68
N LYS A 28 -32.16 6.06 2.37
CA LYS A 28 -33.04 6.57 1.31
C LYS A 28 -34.41 5.91 1.34
N SER A 29 -34.47 4.58 1.53
CA SER A 29 -35.74 3.85 1.68
C SER A 29 -36.53 4.29 2.93
N LEU A 30 -35.82 4.51 4.04
CA LEU A 30 -36.43 4.98 5.29
C LEU A 30 -37.02 6.39 5.14
N ASP A 31 -36.28 7.29 4.47
CA ASP A 31 -36.72 8.66 4.20
C ASP A 31 -37.99 8.67 3.34
N GLN A 32 -38.09 7.77 2.35
CA GLN A 32 -39.30 7.62 1.53
C GLN A 32 -40.48 7.11 2.36
N LYS A 33 -40.30 6.05 3.17
CA LYS A 33 -41.35 5.52 4.05
C LYS A 33 -41.88 6.57 5.03
N MET A 34 -41.01 7.47 5.50
CA MET A 34 -41.40 8.57 6.37
C MET A 34 -42.26 9.60 5.62
N LYS A 35 -41.87 9.96 4.37
CA LYS A 35 -42.65 10.86 3.50
C LYS A 35 -44.02 10.29 3.16
N ASP A 36 -44.12 8.98 2.94
CA ASP A 36 -45.34 8.29 2.61
C ASP A 36 -46.25 8.00 3.81
N GLY A 37 -45.81 8.43 5.03
CA GLY A 37 -46.56 8.23 6.28
C GLY A 37 -46.65 6.77 6.75
N ILE A 38 -45.79 5.87 6.19
CA ILE A 38 -45.78 4.43 6.52
C ILE A 38 -45.18 4.17 7.91
N ILE A 39 -44.31 5.03 8.40
CA ILE A 39 -43.63 4.89 9.70
C ILE A 39 -43.82 6.13 10.57
N THR A 40 -43.78 5.91 11.88
CA THR A 40 -43.89 7.01 12.85
C THR A 40 -42.54 7.74 13.02
N GLN A 41 -42.60 9.01 13.43
CA GLN A 41 -41.41 9.82 13.69
C GLN A 41 -40.47 9.16 14.73
N LYS A 42 -41.02 8.51 15.75
CA LYS A 42 -40.26 7.80 16.77
C LYS A 42 -39.45 6.67 16.13
N ARG A 43 -40.12 5.78 15.37
CA ARG A 43 -39.47 4.65 14.72
C ARG A 43 -38.42 5.10 13.67
N TYR A 44 -38.71 6.16 12.93
CA TYR A 44 -37.74 6.80 12.04
C TYR A 44 -36.48 7.21 12.77
N GLY A 45 -36.60 7.97 13.90
CA GLY A 45 -35.46 8.41 14.68
C GLY A 45 -34.60 7.25 15.24
N GLU A 46 -35.25 6.22 15.76
CA GLU A 46 -34.59 5.02 16.28
C GLU A 46 -33.76 4.33 15.17
N THR A 47 -34.39 4.13 14.00
CA THR A 47 -33.72 3.47 12.86
C THR A 47 -32.56 4.31 12.31
N VAL A 48 -32.74 5.63 12.19
CA VAL A 48 -31.67 6.56 11.79
C VAL A 48 -30.47 6.47 12.72
N THR A 49 -30.71 6.41 14.03
CA THR A 49 -29.63 6.29 15.01
C THR A 49 -28.86 4.98 14.84
N GLU A 50 -29.58 3.88 14.56
CA GLU A 50 -28.95 2.59 14.32
C GLU A 50 -28.14 2.56 13.01
N LEU A 51 -28.66 3.14 11.93
CA LEU A 51 -27.95 3.28 10.67
C LEU A 51 -26.65 4.11 10.85
N GLN A 52 -26.74 5.19 11.63
CA GLN A 52 -25.55 6.00 11.92
C GLN A 52 -24.49 5.21 12.70
N ARG A 53 -24.89 4.43 13.70
CA ARG A 53 -23.98 3.56 14.45
C ARG A 53 -23.31 2.51 13.55
N ARG A 54 -24.06 1.90 12.63
CA ARG A 54 -23.52 0.94 11.66
C ARG A 54 -22.50 1.62 10.73
N ARG A 55 -22.80 2.84 10.27
CA ARG A 55 -21.89 3.64 9.45
C ARG A 55 -20.61 3.96 10.21
N ASP A 56 -20.71 4.49 11.43
CA ASP A 56 -19.56 4.88 12.24
C ASP A 56 -18.68 3.67 12.56
N ARG A 57 -19.30 2.52 12.88
CA ARG A 57 -18.58 1.29 13.13
C ARG A 57 -17.81 0.80 11.90
N ALA A 58 -18.44 0.80 10.73
CA ALA A 58 -17.76 0.41 9.49
C ALA A 58 -16.52 1.28 9.19
N VAL A 59 -16.63 2.61 9.46
CA VAL A 59 -15.50 3.53 9.29
C VAL A 59 -14.39 3.25 10.31
N ILE A 60 -14.75 3.00 11.56
CA ILE A 60 -13.78 2.68 12.63
C ILE A 60 -13.07 1.37 12.33
N ASP A 61 -13.82 0.30 12.03
CA ASP A 61 -13.28 -1.03 11.78
C ASP A 61 -12.33 -1.00 10.56
N ALA A 62 -12.70 -0.30 9.49
CA ALA A 62 -11.84 -0.13 8.32
C ALA A 62 -10.54 0.62 8.65
N ASN A 63 -10.60 1.70 9.44
CA ASN A 63 -9.40 2.44 9.82
C ASN A 63 -8.48 1.61 10.73
N LEU A 64 -9.03 0.80 11.64
CA LEU A 64 -8.25 -0.11 12.47
C LEU A 64 -7.55 -1.19 11.61
N ALA A 65 -8.26 -1.77 10.65
CA ALA A 65 -7.69 -2.77 9.74
C ALA A 65 -6.59 -2.16 8.85
N ILE A 66 -6.77 -0.94 8.33
CA ILE A 66 -5.74 -0.22 7.56
C ILE A 66 -4.50 0.03 8.43
N GLU A 67 -4.68 0.43 9.68
CA GLU A 67 -3.57 0.67 10.60
C GLU A 67 -2.80 -0.62 10.95
N GLU A 68 -3.49 -1.75 11.06
CA GLU A 68 -2.85 -3.05 11.26
C GLU A 68 -2.03 -3.45 10.02
N ILE A 69 -2.59 -3.30 8.82
CA ILE A 69 -1.87 -3.54 7.56
C ILE A 69 -0.65 -2.64 7.43
N ARG A 70 -0.75 -1.38 7.87
CA ARG A 70 0.37 -0.44 7.90
C ARG A 70 1.52 -0.94 8.77
N ARG A 71 1.22 -1.46 9.96
CA ARG A 71 2.23 -2.04 10.88
C ARG A 71 2.85 -3.31 10.32
N GLU A 72 2.05 -4.18 9.70
CA GLU A 72 2.59 -5.37 9.03
C GLU A 72 3.53 -4.99 7.88
N HIS A 73 3.17 -3.99 7.09
CA HIS A 73 4.01 -3.46 6.02
C HIS A 73 5.32 -2.87 6.57
N GLU A 74 5.27 -2.08 7.64
CA GLU A 74 6.45 -1.52 8.30
C GLU A 74 7.41 -2.63 8.76
N ALA A 75 6.87 -3.69 9.39
CA ALA A 75 7.67 -4.84 9.79
C ALA A 75 8.29 -5.57 8.58
N ALA A 76 7.55 -5.70 7.48
CA ALA A 76 8.05 -6.32 6.25
C ALA A 76 9.15 -5.48 5.58
N VAL A 77 9.00 -4.15 5.53
CA VAL A 77 10.04 -3.24 5.01
C VAL A 77 11.27 -3.29 5.88
N THR A 78 11.12 -3.28 7.20
CA THR A 78 12.24 -3.37 8.16
C THR A 78 12.99 -4.68 7.98
N ALA A 79 12.29 -5.81 7.86
CA ALA A 79 12.90 -7.10 7.59
C ALA A 79 13.60 -7.13 6.22
N TRP A 80 13.00 -6.52 5.20
CA TRP A 80 13.61 -6.39 3.88
C TRP A 80 14.87 -5.51 3.91
N ASP A 81 14.87 -4.43 4.71
CA ASP A 81 15.97 -3.48 4.80
C ASP A 81 17.12 -3.97 5.68
N THR A 82 16.93 -5.03 6.47
CA THR A 82 17.99 -5.61 7.32
C THR A 82 19.06 -6.25 6.44
N LEU A 83 20.33 -5.87 6.68
CA LEU A 83 21.47 -6.49 6.01
C LEU A 83 21.60 -7.95 6.45
N ASP A 84 21.62 -8.84 5.48
CA ASP A 84 21.73 -10.27 5.70
C ASP A 84 22.85 -10.85 4.82
N GLY A 85 23.94 -11.23 5.47
CA GLY A 85 25.11 -11.78 4.78
C GLY A 85 24.81 -13.04 3.96
N SER A 86 23.79 -13.82 4.32
CA SER A 86 23.36 -14.99 3.56
C SER A 86 22.70 -14.63 2.21
N LYS A 87 22.27 -13.39 2.05
CA LYS A 87 21.66 -12.85 0.82
C LYS A 87 22.68 -12.16 -0.08
N ILE A 88 23.95 -12.16 0.28
CA ILE A 88 25.00 -11.63 -0.59
C ILE A 88 25.26 -12.62 -1.71
N ASP A 89 25.08 -12.16 -2.96
CA ASP A 89 25.62 -12.84 -4.13
C ASP A 89 27.13 -12.53 -4.17
N HIS A 90 27.94 -13.51 -3.81
CA HIS A 90 29.39 -13.32 -3.63
C HIS A 90 30.08 -12.94 -4.93
N ASP A 91 29.65 -13.48 -6.05
CA ASP A 91 30.25 -13.21 -7.36
C ASP A 91 29.96 -11.77 -7.81
N ASP A 92 28.73 -11.32 -7.64
CA ASP A 92 28.34 -9.96 -7.99
C ASP A 92 28.91 -8.94 -6.98
N ALA A 93 28.99 -9.30 -5.69
CA ALA A 93 29.64 -8.44 -4.69
C ALA A 93 31.14 -8.27 -4.96
N GLU A 94 31.83 -9.33 -5.38
CA GLU A 94 33.23 -9.28 -5.78
C GLU A 94 33.40 -8.46 -7.08
N LEU A 95 32.49 -8.58 -8.03
CA LEU A 95 32.47 -7.76 -9.23
C LEU A 95 32.34 -6.27 -8.88
N LEU A 96 31.42 -5.89 -7.96
CA LEU A 96 31.26 -4.52 -7.47
C LEU A 96 32.49 -3.99 -6.72
N ARG A 97 33.26 -4.89 -6.11
CA ARG A 97 34.49 -4.54 -5.41
C ARG A 97 35.67 -4.29 -6.33
N LEU A 98 35.80 -5.09 -7.39
CA LEU A 98 36.95 -5.10 -8.29
C LEU A 98 36.79 -4.25 -9.53
N CYS A 99 35.56 -3.97 -9.95
CA CYS A 99 35.28 -3.23 -11.18
C CYS A 99 35.28 -1.72 -10.90
N ASP A 100 36.33 -1.02 -11.33
CA ASP A 100 36.42 0.45 -11.17
C ASP A 100 35.49 1.20 -12.13
N ARG A 101 35.09 0.59 -13.24
CA ARG A 101 34.22 1.19 -14.25
C ARG A 101 33.25 0.19 -14.82
N MET A 102 32.00 0.36 -14.44
CA MET A 102 30.88 -0.41 -14.99
C MET A 102 30.07 0.48 -15.94
N SER A 103 29.64 -0.07 -17.08
CA SER A 103 28.72 0.65 -17.95
C SER A 103 27.34 0.74 -17.32
N SER A 104 26.57 1.79 -17.67
CA SER A 104 25.19 1.94 -17.20
C SER A 104 24.33 0.71 -17.48
N GLN A 105 24.54 0.05 -18.62
CA GLN A 105 23.80 -1.17 -18.98
C GLN A 105 24.14 -2.36 -18.07
N GLN A 106 25.42 -2.55 -17.72
CA GLN A 106 25.85 -3.61 -16.81
C GLN A 106 25.33 -3.36 -15.39
N TYR A 107 25.42 -2.12 -14.94
CA TYR A 107 24.89 -1.71 -13.63
C TYR A 107 23.39 -1.92 -13.56
N GLN A 108 22.63 -1.53 -14.60
CA GLN A 108 21.19 -1.74 -14.67
C GLN A 108 20.83 -3.23 -14.60
N ALA A 109 21.55 -4.08 -15.32
CA ALA A 109 21.32 -5.54 -15.30
C ALA A 109 21.49 -6.11 -13.88
N LEU A 110 22.49 -5.62 -13.11
CA LEU A 110 22.67 -6.00 -11.71
C LEU A 110 21.54 -5.48 -10.81
N CYS A 111 21.10 -4.24 -11.01
CA CYS A 111 19.96 -3.68 -10.29
C CYS A 111 18.68 -4.50 -10.53
N ASP A 112 18.43 -4.90 -11.76
CA ASP A 112 17.27 -5.72 -12.13
C ASP A 112 17.36 -7.13 -11.54
N LYS A 113 18.55 -7.76 -11.59
CA LYS A 113 18.82 -9.07 -10.97
C LYS A 113 18.55 -9.05 -9.47
N HIS A 114 18.94 -7.99 -8.78
CA HIS A 114 18.88 -7.88 -7.32
C HIS A 114 17.73 -7.01 -6.79
N ARG A 115 16.73 -6.72 -7.62
CA ARG A 115 15.60 -5.83 -7.27
C ARG A 115 14.90 -6.18 -5.95
N GLU A 116 14.77 -7.47 -5.64
CA GLU A 116 14.10 -7.97 -4.44
C GLU A 116 15.09 -8.30 -3.28
N ASN A 117 16.38 -8.07 -3.51
CA ASN A 117 17.42 -8.34 -2.52
C ASN A 117 17.95 -7.02 -1.93
N ALA A 118 17.43 -6.64 -0.75
CA ALA A 118 17.79 -5.40 -0.08
C ALA A 118 19.28 -5.28 0.24
N THR A 119 19.95 -6.39 0.58
CA THR A 119 21.37 -6.41 0.89
C THR A 119 22.20 -6.07 -0.35
N MET A 120 21.92 -6.72 -1.48
CA MET A 120 22.60 -6.42 -2.74
C MET A 120 22.23 -5.04 -3.28
N ALA A 121 20.97 -4.62 -3.13
CA ALA A 121 20.51 -3.29 -3.51
C ALA A 121 21.30 -2.18 -2.79
N LYS A 122 21.63 -2.37 -1.51
CA LYS A 122 22.49 -1.43 -0.76
C LYS A 122 23.92 -1.43 -1.29
N LEU A 123 24.50 -2.58 -1.58
CA LEU A 123 25.85 -2.68 -2.16
C LEU A 123 25.91 -1.98 -3.53
N LEU A 124 24.88 -2.13 -4.35
CA LEU A 124 24.75 -1.43 -5.64
C LEU A 124 24.63 0.08 -5.46
N ALA A 125 23.85 0.53 -4.48
CA ALA A 125 23.74 1.96 -4.17
C ALA A 125 25.09 2.54 -3.72
N ASP A 126 25.80 1.85 -2.83
CA ASP A 126 27.14 2.24 -2.37
C ASP A 126 28.16 2.27 -3.52
N TYR A 127 28.07 1.34 -4.47
CA TYR A 127 28.90 1.37 -5.67
C TYR A 127 28.63 2.62 -6.51
N ALA A 128 27.34 2.92 -6.80
CA ALA A 128 26.97 4.09 -7.59
C ALA A 128 27.39 5.40 -6.91
N GLU A 129 27.34 5.46 -5.58
CA GLU A 129 27.77 6.64 -4.82
C GLU A 129 29.29 6.85 -4.89
N ARG A 130 30.08 5.79 -4.74
CA ARG A 130 31.54 5.81 -4.87
C ARG A 130 32.00 6.19 -6.28
N HIS A 131 31.22 5.83 -7.30
CA HIS A 131 31.48 6.08 -8.72
C HIS A 131 30.47 7.08 -9.33
N SER A 132 30.20 8.15 -8.60
CA SER A 132 29.23 9.20 -9.01
C SER A 132 29.59 9.88 -10.35
N ASP A 133 30.87 9.83 -10.76
CA ASP A 133 31.37 10.31 -12.05
C ASP A 133 30.85 9.48 -13.24
N LEU A 134 30.40 8.24 -13.01
CA LEU A 134 29.87 7.37 -14.07
C LEU A 134 28.39 7.62 -14.37
N GLY A 135 27.72 8.51 -13.66
CA GLY A 135 26.31 8.83 -13.87
C GLY A 135 25.33 7.66 -13.65
N LEU A 136 25.71 6.69 -12.81
CA LEU A 136 24.94 5.45 -12.55
C LEU A 136 23.69 5.64 -11.67
N ALA A 137 23.25 6.87 -11.45
CA ALA A 137 22.21 7.20 -10.48
C ALA A 137 20.76 6.89 -10.92
N ALA A 138 20.53 6.41 -12.14
CA ALA A 138 19.19 6.40 -12.75
C ALA A 138 18.20 5.42 -12.07
N ASP A 139 18.66 4.31 -11.49
CA ASP A 139 17.78 3.26 -10.96
C ASP A 139 18.19 2.76 -9.58
N ARG A 140 18.40 3.70 -8.66
CA ARG A 140 18.64 3.32 -7.26
C ARG A 140 17.40 2.63 -6.70
N PRO A 141 17.56 1.50 -6.01
CA PRO A 141 16.46 0.90 -5.29
C PRO A 141 15.81 1.90 -4.35
N ILE A 142 14.49 1.96 -4.35
CA ILE A 142 13.75 2.84 -3.44
C ILE A 142 14.11 2.44 -2.01
N ASP A 143 14.64 3.37 -1.23
CA ASP A 143 15.05 3.14 0.15
C ASP A 143 13.85 2.83 1.07
N ALA A 144 14.14 2.22 2.23
CA ALA A 144 13.10 1.85 3.20
C ALA A 144 12.27 3.05 3.67
N LYS A 145 12.90 4.19 3.91
CA LYS A 145 12.20 5.41 4.35
C LYS A 145 11.19 5.88 3.31
N THR A 146 11.59 5.91 2.04
CA THR A 146 10.70 6.30 0.94
C THR A 146 9.56 5.28 0.76
N ARG A 147 9.85 3.97 0.91
CA ARG A 147 8.83 2.91 0.87
C ARG A 147 7.78 3.09 1.97
N LEU A 148 8.22 3.35 3.20
CA LEU A 148 7.33 3.61 4.34
C LEU A 148 6.49 4.87 4.11
N THR A 149 7.12 5.98 3.74
CA THR A 149 6.41 7.25 3.49
C THR A 149 5.35 7.13 2.39
N ASN A 150 5.67 6.42 1.30
CA ASN A 150 4.73 6.20 0.21
C ASN A 150 3.53 5.37 0.67
N PHE A 151 3.77 4.30 1.44
CA PHE A 151 2.68 3.47 1.95
C PHE A 151 1.85 4.20 3.02
N ASP A 152 2.46 4.99 3.89
CA ASP A 152 1.75 5.84 4.84
C ASP A 152 0.81 6.82 4.12
N THR A 153 1.28 7.44 3.05
CA THR A 153 0.47 8.34 2.21
C THR A 153 -0.70 7.60 1.56
N PHE A 154 -0.45 6.39 1.07
CA PHE A 154 -1.46 5.51 0.51
C PHE A 154 -2.52 5.13 1.55
N CYS A 155 -2.13 4.67 2.74
CA CYS A 155 -3.04 4.34 3.84
C CYS A 155 -3.85 5.57 4.32
N ALA A 156 -3.21 6.74 4.42
CA ALA A 156 -3.89 7.98 4.79
C ALA A 156 -4.95 8.38 3.75
N THR A 157 -4.68 8.15 2.45
CA THR A 157 -5.64 8.41 1.38
C THR A 157 -6.79 7.41 1.43
N ALA A 158 -6.51 6.12 1.67
CA ALA A 158 -7.51 5.09 1.89
C ALA A 158 -8.46 5.44 3.05
N SER A 159 -7.92 5.83 4.19
CA SER A 159 -8.68 6.25 5.37
C SER A 159 -9.58 7.46 5.11
N ARG A 160 -9.12 8.42 4.30
CA ARG A 160 -9.95 9.56 3.88
C ARG A 160 -11.07 9.13 2.96
N ALA A 161 -10.82 8.20 2.03
CA ALA A 161 -11.83 7.67 1.12
C ALA A 161 -12.96 6.95 1.87
N VAL A 162 -12.65 6.17 2.91
CA VAL A 162 -13.67 5.54 3.76
C VAL A 162 -14.52 6.58 4.49
N LYS A 163 -13.92 7.64 5.03
CA LYS A 163 -14.66 8.71 5.74
C LYS A 163 -15.57 9.51 4.83
N ASN A 164 -15.13 9.77 3.60
CA ASN A 164 -15.79 10.63 2.63
C ASN A 164 -15.82 9.95 1.23
N PRO A 165 -16.58 8.85 1.06
CA PRO A 165 -16.55 8.04 -0.15
C PRO A 165 -17.08 8.76 -1.40
N ASN A 166 -17.87 9.81 -1.22
CA ASN A 166 -18.50 10.56 -2.32
C ASN A 166 -17.65 11.73 -2.83
N THR A 167 -16.39 11.85 -2.41
CA THR A 167 -15.50 12.90 -2.92
C THR A 167 -14.83 12.46 -4.22
N LEU A 168 -14.54 13.45 -5.09
CA LEU A 168 -13.78 13.19 -6.33
C LEU A 168 -12.43 12.52 -6.06
N GLN A 169 -11.74 12.91 -4.96
CA GLN A 169 -10.47 12.31 -4.56
C GLN A 169 -10.62 10.84 -4.18
N ALA A 170 -11.71 10.47 -3.48
CA ALA A 170 -12.00 9.08 -3.17
C ALA A 170 -12.28 8.29 -4.44
N ALA A 171 -13.09 8.82 -5.37
CA ALA A 171 -13.37 8.18 -6.65
C ALA A 171 -12.09 7.94 -7.46
N LEU A 172 -11.25 8.96 -7.64
CA LEU A 172 -9.97 8.83 -8.35
C LEU A 172 -9.02 7.81 -7.69
N PHE A 173 -8.96 7.79 -6.36
CA PHE A 173 -8.17 6.79 -5.64
C PHE A 173 -8.69 5.37 -5.86
N LEU A 174 -10.01 5.20 -5.88
CA LEU A 174 -10.67 3.92 -6.08
C LEU A 174 -10.57 3.44 -7.55
N ASP A 175 -10.64 4.35 -8.51
CA ASP A 175 -10.51 4.03 -9.94
C ASP A 175 -9.06 3.67 -10.32
N GLY A 176 -8.06 4.28 -9.67
CA GLY A 176 -6.63 4.05 -9.92
C GLY A 176 -6.05 2.75 -9.34
N ARG A 177 -6.87 1.82 -8.86
CA ARG A 177 -6.44 0.60 -8.14
C ARG A 177 -5.57 -0.37 -8.92
N GLY A 178 -5.61 -0.33 -10.25
CA GLY A 178 -5.03 -1.38 -11.07
C GLY A 178 -3.66 -1.08 -11.69
N ASP A 179 -3.28 0.18 -11.83
CA ASP A 179 -2.36 0.53 -12.91
C ASP A 179 -1.11 1.31 -12.52
N LEU A 180 -0.77 1.42 -11.23
CA LEU A 180 0.49 2.07 -10.86
C LEU A 180 1.64 1.05 -10.80
N PRO A 181 2.51 0.99 -11.83
CA PRO A 181 3.68 0.11 -11.82
C PRO A 181 4.57 0.44 -10.61
N GLY A 182 4.90 -0.58 -9.81
CA GLY A 182 5.80 -0.45 -8.67
C GLY A 182 5.15 -0.10 -7.33
N THR A 183 3.83 0.09 -7.25
CA THR A 183 3.12 0.46 -6.00
C THR A 183 2.31 -0.68 -5.39
N ASN A 184 2.52 -1.91 -5.79
CA ASN A 184 1.83 -3.06 -5.20
C ASN A 184 2.24 -3.37 -3.75
N TYR A 185 3.29 -2.70 -3.24
CA TYR A 185 3.80 -2.86 -1.87
C TYR A 185 3.93 -4.33 -1.45
N SER A 186 4.57 -5.13 -2.32
CA SER A 186 4.72 -6.57 -2.12
C SER A 186 6.07 -6.91 -1.54
N TYR A 187 6.07 -7.76 -0.50
CA TYR A 187 7.26 -8.26 0.17
C TYR A 187 7.13 -9.76 0.42
N GLY A 188 8.25 -10.44 0.51
CA GLY A 188 8.35 -11.88 0.69
C GLY A 188 8.96 -12.57 -0.52
N SER A 189 9.42 -13.81 -0.35
CA SER A 189 9.94 -14.64 -1.42
C SER A 189 8.80 -15.28 -2.21
N ASP A 190 8.93 -15.34 -3.53
CA ASP A 190 8.19 -16.32 -4.32
C ASP A 190 8.78 -17.69 -3.97
N SER A 191 8.31 -18.30 -2.87
CA SER A 191 8.60 -19.71 -2.64
C SER A 191 7.88 -20.48 -3.72
N GLU A 192 8.66 -21.03 -4.63
CA GLU A 192 8.20 -22.00 -5.61
C GLU A 192 7.34 -23.06 -4.94
N SER A 193 6.16 -23.26 -5.50
CA SER A 193 5.28 -24.39 -5.19
C SER A 193 5.68 -25.58 -6.01
#